data_8bcf9542345f575829837df5398cbc33
#
_entry.id   8bcf9542345f575829837df5398cbc33
#
_cell.length_a   1.000
_cell.length_b   1.000
_cell.length_c   1.000
_cell.angle_alpha   90.00
_cell.angle_beta   90.00
_cell.angle_gamma   90.00
#
_symmetry.space_group_name_H-M   'P 1'
#
loop_
_entity.id
_entity.type
_entity.pdbx_description
1 polymer ?
#
loop_
_entity_poly.entity_id
_entity_poly.type
_entity_poly.pdbx_seq_one_letter_code
_entity_poly.pdbx_strand_id
1 'polypeptide(L)'
;MPHPFDRLHAIPDPRTIHRHLADIDVLEVYNARLLFEAYNDEALRFARKYNLTMGAGSDAHVLQGVGTGALRMRAFRDPEEFLISLRTAEVLRRPKSLAYLQSLKWVAQVKERVR
;
A
#
# COMPACT_ATOMS: atom_id res chain seq x y z
N MET A 1 -1.15 3.36 -7.55
CA MET A 1 -2.13 4.01 -6.64
C MET A 1 -1.83 3.60 -5.21
N PRO A 2 -1.35 4.50 -4.37
CA PRO A 2 -0.97 4.19 -2.99
C PRO A 2 -2.18 4.11 -2.06
N HIS A 3 -2.09 3.27 -1.03
CA HIS A 3 -3.07 3.04 0.05
C HIS A 3 -4.53 3.35 -0.35
N PRO A 4 -5.10 2.62 -1.32
CA PRO A 4 -6.37 3.02 -1.98
C PRO A 4 -7.60 2.97 -1.08
N PHE A 5 -7.58 2.24 0.03
CA PHE A 5 -8.72 2.09 0.94
C PHE A 5 -8.46 2.62 2.35
N ASP A 6 -7.38 3.36 2.55
CA ASP A 6 -7.07 3.99 3.83
C ASP A 6 -7.99 5.17 4.08
N ARG A 7 -8.95 5.01 5.00
CA ARG A 7 -9.93 6.04 5.32
C ARG A 7 -9.38 7.18 6.18
N LEU A 8 -8.18 7.02 6.73
CA LEU A 8 -7.53 8.06 7.53
C LEU A 8 -6.80 9.10 6.67
N HIS A 9 -6.57 8.80 5.42
CA HIS A 9 -5.93 9.69 4.45
C HIS A 9 -6.93 10.06 3.34
N ALA A 10 -6.77 11.24 2.77
CA ALA A 10 -7.62 11.68 1.67
C ALA A 10 -7.34 10.85 0.42
N ILE A 11 -8.22 9.92 0.12
CA ILE A 11 -8.17 9.04 -1.05
C ILE A 11 -9.48 9.15 -1.82
N PRO A 12 -9.49 8.82 -3.13
CA PRO A 12 -10.73 8.68 -3.86
C PRO A 12 -11.60 7.59 -3.24
N ASP A 13 -12.93 7.74 -3.33
CA ASP A 13 -13.82 6.69 -2.87
C ASP A 13 -13.75 5.46 -3.81
N PRO A 14 -14.26 4.28 -3.37
CA PRO A 14 -14.20 3.07 -4.19
C PRO A 14 -14.90 3.19 -5.55
N ARG A 15 -15.93 4.01 -5.66
CA ARG A 15 -16.62 4.24 -6.94
C ARG A 15 -15.73 4.98 -7.93
N THR A 16 -14.99 5.97 -7.45
CA THR A 16 -14.03 6.73 -8.27
C THR A 16 -12.90 5.82 -8.73
N ILE A 17 -12.36 4.98 -7.84
CA ILE A 17 -11.34 3.99 -8.19
C ILE A 17 -11.88 3.04 -9.27
N HIS A 18 -13.08 2.53 -9.10
CA HIS A 18 -13.71 1.63 -10.06
C HIS A 18 -13.88 2.27 -11.44
N ARG A 19 -14.27 3.53 -11.51
CA ARG A 19 -14.43 4.26 -12.78
C ARG A 19 -13.11 4.45 -13.52
N HIS A 20 -11.98 4.45 -12.85
CA HIS A 20 -10.65 4.69 -13.42
C HIS A 20 -9.78 3.42 -13.48
N LEU A 21 -10.37 2.23 -13.43
CA LEU A 21 -9.63 0.97 -13.47
C LEU A 21 -8.69 0.86 -14.67
N ALA A 22 -9.12 1.32 -15.84
CA ALA A 22 -8.30 1.28 -17.05
C ALA A 22 -7.06 2.17 -17.00
N ASP A 23 -7.05 3.17 -16.13
CA ASP A 23 -5.97 4.13 -15.96
C ASP A 23 -5.01 3.75 -14.81
N ILE A 24 -5.29 2.65 -14.11
CA ILE A 24 -4.48 2.19 -12.99
C ILE A 24 -3.57 1.06 -13.46
N ASP A 25 -2.26 1.30 -13.45
CA ASP A 25 -1.27 0.27 -13.77
C ASP A 25 -1.01 -0.64 -12.58
N VAL A 26 -0.94 -0.08 -11.38
CA VAL A 26 -0.60 -0.82 -10.15
C VAL A 26 -1.44 -0.31 -8.98
N LEU A 27 -2.01 -1.24 -8.22
CA LEU A 27 -2.70 -0.95 -6.97
C LEU A 27 -1.84 -1.41 -5.78
N GLU A 28 -1.56 -0.51 -4.85
CA GLU A 28 -0.83 -0.87 -3.64
C GLU A 28 -1.73 -1.68 -2.70
N VAL A 29 -1.47 -2.98 -2.59
CA VAL A 29 -2.27 -3.90 -1.77
C VAL A 29 -1.73 -4.08 -0.36
N TYR A 30 -0.50 -3.70 -0.14
CA TYR A 30 0.11 -3.67 1.18
C TYR A 30 0.89 -2.37 1.37
N ASN A 31 0.44 -1.58 2.33
CA ASN A 31 1.14 -0.38 2.82
C ASN A 31 1.43 -0.59 4.29
N ALA A 32 2.72 -0.66 4.63
CA ALA A 32 3.14 -1.01 6.00
C ALA A 32 2.86 0.10 7.02
N ARG A 33 2.57 1.31 6.58
CA ARG A 33 2.25 2.43 7.46
C ARG A 33 0.79 2.45 7.90
N LEU A 34 -0.10 1.72 7.23
CA LEU A 34 -1.52 1.71 7.58
C LEU A 34 -1.72 1.16 8.99
N LEU A 35 -2.50 1.89 9.78
CA LEU A 35 -2.82 1.52 11.15
C LEU A 35 -3.72 0.29 11.22
N PHE A 36 -4.67 0.17 10.28
CA PHE A 36 -5.64 -0.91 10.22
C PHE A 36 -5.33 -1.84 9.05
N GLU A 37 -4.99 -3.09 9.35
CA GLU A 37 -4.71 -4.12 8.35
C GLU A 37 -5.93 -4.38 7.45
N ALA A 38 -7.14 -4.13 7.94
CA ALA A 38 -8.37 -4.27 7.16
C ALA A 38 -8.35 -3.46 5.85
N TYR A 39 -7.67 -2.32 5.83
CA TYR A 39 -7.57 -1.50 4.62
C TYR A 39 -6.65 -2.14 3.56
N ASN A 40 -5.58 -2.82 4.00
CA ASN A 40 -4.73 -3.61 3.12
C ASN A 40 -5.50 -4.82 2.57
N ASP A 41 -6.27 -5.51 3.42
CA ASP A 41 -7.08 -6.64 3.01
C ASP A 41 -8.14 -6.25 1.97
N GLU A 42 -8.75 -5.09 2.15
CA GLU A 42 -9.73 -4.53 1.19
C GLU A 42 -9.06 -4.24 -0.16
N ALA A 43 -7.86 -3.65 -0.16
CA ALA A 43 -7.10 -3.38 -1.37
C ALA A 43 -6.73 -4.68 -2.10
N LEU A 44 -6.32 -5.70 -1.36
CA LEU A 44 -5.98 -7.02 -1.93
C LEU A 44 -7.21 -7.67 -2.58
N ARG A 45 -8.35 -7.67 -1.92
CA ARG A 45 -9.60 -8.20 -2.48
C ARG A 45 -10.02 -7.46 -3.74
N PHE A 46 -9.92 -6.15 -3.75
CA PHE A 46 -10.23 -5.32 -4.90
C PHE A 46 -9.30 -5.62 -6.09
N ALA A 47 -8.00 -5.70 -5.84
CA ALA A 47 -7.02 -6.03 -6.88
C ALA A 47 -7.28 -7.41 -7.50
N ARG A 48 -7.60 -8.40 -6.67
CA ARG A 48 -7.95 -9.75 -7.14
C ARG A 48 -9.24 -9.76 -7.96
N LYS A 49 -10.26 -9.05 -7.50
CA LYS A 49 -11.55 -8.98 -8.18
C LYS A 49 -11.43 -8.40 -9.59
N TYR A 50 -10.62 -7.39 -9.77
CA TYR A 50 -10.44 -6.69 -11.04
C TYR A 50 -9.15 -7.04 -11.77
N ASN A 51 -8.44 -8.06 -11.31
CA ASN A 51 -7.20 -8.55 -11.92
C ASN A 51 -6.15 -7.44 -12.13
N LEU A 52 -5.98 -6.60 -11.12
CA LEU A 52 -5.00 -5.51 -11.14
C LEU A 52 -3.62 -6.00 -10.71
N THR A 53 -2.57 -5.43 -11.29
CA THR A 53 -1.21 -5.66 -10.83
C THR A 53 -1.02 -5.07 -9.44
N MET A 54 -0.41 -5.85 -8.55
CA MET A 54 -0.29 -5.52 -7.13
C MET A 54 1.07 -4.92 -6.80
N GLY A 55 1.08 -3.89 -5.98
CA GLY A 55 2.28 -3.29 -5.44
C GLY A 55 2.27 -3.30 -3.91
N ALA A 56 3.41 -2.98 -3.32
CA ALA A 56 3.55 -2.85 -1.87
C ALA A 56 4.67 -1.86 -1.55
N GLY A 57 4.59 -1.27 -0.36
CA GLY A 57 5.60 -0.34 0.10
C GLY A 57 5.51 -0.08 1.60
N SER A 58 6.53 0.56 2.15
CA SER A 58 6.60 0.91 3.56
C SER A 58 5.85 2.21 3.88
N ASP A 59 5.78 3.13 2.93
CA ASP A 59 5.30 4.50 3.16
C ASP A 59 6.00 5.13 4.38
N ALA A 60 7.31 4.88 4.50
CA ALA A 60 8.08 5.22 5.68
C ALA A 60 8.29 6.73 5.80
N HIS A 61 7.98 7.27 6.97
CA HIS A 61 8.22 8.66 7.35
C HIS A 61 9.26 8.78 8.46
N VAL A 62 9.64 7.64 9.03
CA VAL A 62 10.68 7.49 10.05
C VAL A 62 11.57 6.31 9.68
N LEU A 63 12.79 6.29 10.21
CA LEU A 63 13.78 5.26 9.89
C LEU A 63 13.29 3.83 10.20
N GLN A 64 12.56 3.66 11.28
CA GLN A 64 12.01 2.36 11.70
C GLN A 64 11.02 1.78 10.70
N GLY A 65 10.40 2.63 9.88
CA GLY A 65 9.46 2.20 8.84
C GLY A 65 10.12 1.64 7.59
N VAL A 66 11.38 1.96 7.35
CA VAL A 66 12.09 1.53 6.15
C VAL A 66 12.22 0.01 6.11
N GLY A 67 11.82 -0.60 5.00
CA GLY A 67 11.88 -2.04 4.81
C GLY A 67 10.77 -2.85 5.49
N THR A 68 9.78 -2.21 6.09
CA THR A 68 8.62 -2.89 6.69
C THR A 68 7.63 -3.41 5.65
N GLY A 69 7.69 -2.88 4.44
CA GLY A 69 6.94 -3.36 3.28
C GLY A 69 7.82 -3.29 2.05
N ALA A 70 7.92 -4.38 1.30
CA ALA A 70 8.76 -4.46 0.11
C ALA A 70 8.21 -5.48 -0.87
N LEU A 71 8.79 -5.52 -2.05
CA LEU A 71 8.50 -6.51 -3.08
C LEU A 71 9.77 -7.26 -3.45
N ARG A 72 9.65 -8.57 -3.56
CA ARG A 72 10.67 -9.41 -4.22
C ARG A 72 10.22 -9.68 -5.64
N MET A 73 11.02 -9.30 -6.62
CA MET A 73 10.66 -9.45 -8.01
C MET A 73 11.90 -9.72 -8.88
N ARG A 74 11.67 -10.18 -10.11
CA ARG A 74 12.74 -10.34 -11.08
C ARG A 74 13.39 -8.99 -11.40
N ALA A 75 14.68 -9.01 -11.73
CA ALA A 75 15.37 -7.83 -12.22
C ALA A 75 14.72 -7.32 -13.51
N PHE A 76 14.72 -6.03 -13.69
CA PHE A 76 14.15 -5.36 -14.85
C PHE A 76 15.11 -4.27 -15.34
N ARG A 77 15.08 -3.95 -16.63
CA ARG A 77 15.97 -3.00 -17.29
C ARG A 77 15.26 -1.73 -17.74
N ASP A 78 13.94 -1.78 -17.89
CA ASP A 78 13.12 -0.68 -18.38
C ASP A 78 11.72 -0.69 -17.73
N PRO A 79 10.90 0.34 -17.92
CA PRO A 79 9.56 0.41 -17.34
C PRO A 79 8.63 -0.73 -17.74
N GLU A 80 8.73 -1.23 -18.97
CA GLU A 80 7.89 -2.34 -19.45
C GLU A 80 8.25 -3.63 -18.72
N GLU A 81 9.55 -3.94 -18.62
CA GLU A 81 10.04 -5.10 -17.85
C GLU A 81 9.67 -4.99 -16.37
N PHE A 82 9.69 -3.78 -15.81
CA PHE A 82 9.24 -3.53 -14.44
C PHE A 82 7.79 -3.98 -14.24
N LEU A 83 6.88 -3.54 -15.09
CA LEU A 83 5.47 -3.92 -14.98
C LEU A 83 5.24 -5.42 -15.17
N ILE A 84 6.00 -6.05 -16.08
CA ILE A 84 5.95 -7.50 -16.30
C ILE A 84 6.44 -8.25 -15.05
N SER A 85 7.58 -7.85 -14.50
CA SER A 85 8.16 -8.46 -13.30
C SER A 85 7.27 -8.29 -12.08
N LEU A 86 6.56 -7.17 -12.00
CA LEU A 86 5.66 -6.86 -10.90
C LEU A 86 4.47 -7.83 -10.82
N ARG A 87 4.03 -8.39 -11.94
CA ARG A 87 2.91 -9.34 -11.98
C ARG A 87 3.16 -10.62 -11.18
N THR A 88 4.42 -11.03 -11.05
CA THR A 88 4.83 -12.22 -10.32
C THR A 88 5.62 -11.88 -9.06
N ALA A 89 5.59 -10.62 -8.63
CA ALA A 89 6.29 -10.18 -7.44
C ALA A 89 5.65 -10.74 -6.17
N GLU A 90 6.49 -10.97 -5.16
CA GLU A 90 6.09 -11.42 -3.84
C GLU A 90 6.09 -10.23 -2.88
N VAL A 91 4.99 -10.06 -2.13
CA VAL A 91 4.90 -9.05 -1.08
C VAL A 91 5.65 -9.53 0.15
N LEU A 92 6.63 -8.75 0.59
CA LEU A 92 7.41 -9.02 1.80
C LEU A 92 6.94 -8.11 2.91
N ARG A 93 6.53 -8.71 4.03
CA ARG A 93 6.12 -8.01 5.25
C ARG A 93 7.14 -8.24 6.33
N ARG A 94 7.58 -7.19 7.02
CA ARG A 94 8.40 -7.32 8.20
C ARG A 94 7.57 -7.03 9.44
N PRO A 95 7.78 -7.77 10.55
CA PRO A 95 7.14 -7.45 11.83
C PRO A 95 7.47 -6.01 12.23
N LYS A 96 6.46 -5.27 12.65
CA LYS A 96 6.62 -3.90 13.14
C LYS A 96 6.96 -3.96 14.61
N SER A 97 7.94 -3.15 15.06
CA SER A 97 8.26 -3.02 16.49
C SER A 97 7.09 -2.36 17.22
N LEU A 98 6.99 -2.63 18.53
CA LEU A 98 5.98 -2.02 19.36
C LEU A 98 6.10 -0.49 19.37
N ALA A 99 7.33 0.02 19.44
CA ALA A 99 7.59 1.46 19.37
C ALA A 99 7.10 2.08 18.06
N TYR A 100 7.32 1.40 16.94
CA TYR A 100 6.84 1.85 15.64
C TYR A 100 5.31 1.86 15.56
N LEU A 101 4.64 0.82 16.07
CA LEU A 101 3.18 0.76 16.13
C LEU A 101 2.60 1.88 16.99
N GLN A 102 3.22 2.19 18.11
CA GLN A 102 2.81 3.30 18.97
C GLN A 102 2.98 4.65 18.29
N SER A 103 4.06 4.84 17.54
CA SER A 103 4.27 6.08 16.77
C SER A 103 3.22 6.29 15.68
N LEU A 104 2.77 5.22 15.00
CA LEU A 104 1.69 5.28 14.03
C LEU A 104 0.37 5.69 14.67
N LYS A 105 0.05 5.14 15.83
CA LYS A 105 -1.15 5.50 16.60
C LYS A 105 -1.14 6.98 17.01
N TRP A 106 -0.01 7.44 17.49
CA TRP A 106 0.16 8.84 17.90
C TRP A 106 -0.06 9.79 16.72
N VAL A 107 0.52 9.50 15.56
CA VAL A 107 0.32 10.31 14.34
C VAL A 107 -1.15 10.33 13.93
N ALA A 108 -1.84 9.21 13.97
CA ALA A 108 -3.26 9.13 13.66
C ALA A 108 -4.10 9.99 14.59
N GLN A 109 -3.83 9.95 15.90
CA GLN A 109 -4.53 10.76 16.91
C GLN A 109 -4.31 12.25 16.70
N VAL A 110 -3.09 12.66 16.38
CA VAL A 110 -2.78 14.07 16.10
C VAL A 110 -3.52 14.53 14.85
N LYS A 111 -3.57 13.73 13.80
CA LYS A 111 -4.34 14.08 12.58
C LYS A 111 -5.84 14.26 12.85
N GLU A 112 -6.43 13.40 13.66
CA GLU A 112 -7.83 13.54 14.04
C GLU A 112 -8.11 14.84 14.80
N ARG A 113 -7.20 15.27 15.66
CA ARG A 113 -7.35 16.51 16.44
C ARG A 113 -7.21 17.77 15.60
N VAL A 114 -6.45 17.71 14.51
CA VAL A 114 -6.18 18.87 13.63
C VAL A 114 -7.22 19.01 12.52
N ARG A 115 -8.03 18.00 12.31
CA ARG A 115 -9.19 18.04 11.41
C ARG A 115 -10.40 18.57 12.15
#